data_0097a62bd4f395c43e3a974c9a2eee1d
#
_entry.id   0097a62bd4f395c43e3a974c9a2eee1d
#
_cell.length_a   1.000
_cell.length_b   1.000
_cell.length_c   1.000
_cell.angle_alpha   90.00
_cell.angle_beta   90.00
_cell.angle_gamma   90.00
#
_symmetry.space_group_name_H-M   'P 1'
#
loop_
_entity.id
_entity.type
_entity.pdbx_description
1 polymer ?
#
loop_
_entity_poly.entity_id
_entity_poly.type
_entity_poly.pdbx_seq_one_letter_code
_entity_poly.pdbx_strand_id
1 'polypeptide(L)' 'MSRKKSPPEVVEDMVAQKLEAAGCWRRASARWLFVMGNVECTEAQREWLLLRRNYCLAQISSP' A
#
# COMPACT_ATOMS: atom_id res chain seq x y z
N MET A 1 19.21 8.89 -22.94
CA MET A 1 18.74 8.51 -22.66
C MET A 1 17.96 8.56 -21.75
N SER A 2 17.27 8.47 -21.58
CA SER A 2 16.59 8.73 -20.80
C SER A 2 16.23 7.74 -19.99
N ARG A 3 16.30 7.71 -19.04
CA ARG A 3 15.98 6.87 -18.35
C ARG A 3 14.75 7.14 -17.91
N LYS A 4 13.83 6.72 -18.12
CA LYS A 4 12.73 7.02 -17.75
C LYS A 4 12.47 6.47 -16.46
N LYS A 5 12.04 7.12 -15.54
CA LYS A 5 11.70 6.69 -14.39
C LYS A 5 10.53 5.85 -14.50
N SER A 6 10.44 4.71 -14.04
CA SER A 6 9.29 3.92 -14.06
C SER A 6 8.26 4.51 -13.17
N PRO A 7 7.03 4.44 -13.55
CA PRO A 7 5.98 4.92 -12.68
C PRO A 7 5.89 4.00 -11.47
N PRO A 8 5.33 4.45 -10.38
CA PRO A 8 5.18 3.59 -9.23
C PRO A 8 4.30 2.42 -9.60
N GLU A 9 4.66 1.25 -9.15
CA GLU A 9 3.91 0.07 -9.47
C GLU A 9 2.84 -0.12 -8.44
N VAL A 10 1.62 0.14 -8.81
CA VAL A 10 0.50 0.00 -7.93
C VAL A 10 0.27 -1.47 -7.67
N VAL A 11 0.03 -1.82 -6.42
CA VAL A 11 -0.29 -3.17 -6.06
C VAL A 11 -1.77 -3.24 -5.77
N GLU A 12 -2.43 -4.25 -6.27
CA GLU A 12 -3.84 -4.41 -6.06
C GLU A 12 -4.11 -5.55 -5.10
N ASP A 13 -4.91 -5.30 -4.10
CA ASP A 13 -5.32 -6.33 -3.17
C ASP A 13 -6.75 -6.01 -2.77
N MET A 14 -7.67 -6.86 -3.19
CA MET A 14 -9.07 -6.58 -3.00
C MET A 14 -9.45 -6.46 -1.54
N VAL A 15 -8.82 -7.24 -0.67
CA VAL A 15 -9.13 -7.18 0.75
C VAL A 15 -8.74 -5.82 1.32
N ALA A 16 -7.54 -5.37 1.00
CA ALA A 16 -7.08 -4.07 1.49
C ALA A 16 -7.94 -2.95 0.93
N GLN A 17 -8.29 -3.05 -0.33
CA GLN A 17 -9.08 -2.02 -0.97
C GLN A 17 -10.46 -1.92 -0.37
N LYS A 18 -11.07 -3.05 -0.05
CA LYS A 18 -12.37 -3.04 0.60
C LYS A 18 -12.29 -2.48 2.00
N LEU A 19 -11.23 -2.77 2.72
CA LEU A 19 -11.04 -2.23 4.06
C LEU A 19 -10.89 -0.71 4.01
N GLU A 20 -10.14 -0.22 3.03
CA GLU A 20 -10.01 1.23 2.86
C GLU A 20 -11.35 1.86 2.55
N ALA A 21 -12.10 1.24 1.66
CA ALA A 21 -13.39 1.78 1.27
C ALA A 21 -14.37 1.83 2.44
N ALA A 22 -14.21 0.90 3.38
CA ALA A 22 -15.05 0.87 4.55
C ALA A 22 -14.54 1.76 5.67
N GLY A 23 -13.42 2.42 5.48
CA GLY A 23 -12.82 3.26 6.50
C GLY A 23 -12.10 2.50 7.58
N CYS A 24 -11.82 1.22 7.35
CA CYS A 24 -11.11 0.41 8.31
C CYS A 24 -9.62 0.57 8.10
N TRP A 25 -9.13 1.76 8.44
CA TRP A 25 -7.76 2.14 8.08
C TRP A 25 -6.70 1.32 8.79
N ARG A 26 -6.94 0.99 10.05
CA ARG A 26 -5.97 0.21 10.79
C ARG A 26 -5.84 -1.19 10.20
N ARG A 27 -6.95 -1.79 9.87
CA ARG A 27 -6.93 -3.11 9.26
C ARG A 27 -6.35 -3.06 7.86
N ALA A 28 -6.66 -1.99 7.13
CA ALA A 28 -6.11 -1.84 5.79
C ALA A 28 -4.60 -1.74 5.83
N SER A 29 -4.06 -0.97 6.78
CA SER A 29 -2.61 -0.83 6.88
C SER A 29 -1.96 -2.17 7.21
N ALA A 30 -2.59 -2.94 8.08
CA ALA A 30 -2.06 -4.26 8.42
C ALA A 30 -2.13 -5.19 7.22
N ARG A 31 -3.20 -5.08 6.43
CA ARG A 31 -3.32 -5.92 5.25
C ARG A 31 -2.26 -5.59 4.22
N TRP A 32 -1.96 -4.30 4.02
CA TRP A 32 -0.92 -3.91 3.07
C TRP A 32 0.44 -4.46 3.52
N LEU A 33 0.69 -4.44 4.82
CA LEU A 33 1.93 -4.99 5.35
C LEU A 33 1.98 -6.50 5.14
N PHE A 34 0.86 -7.18 5.32
CA PHE A 34 0.78 -8.60 5.08
C PHE A 34 1.08 -8.93 3.62
N VAL A 35 0.53 -8.15 2.71
CA VAL A 35 0.77 -8.37 1.28
C VAL A 35 2.25 -8.23 0.98
N MET A 36 2.88 -7.20 1.56
CA MET A 36 4.28 -6.96 1.31
C MET A 36 5.15 -8.13 1.79
N GLY A 37 4.75 -8.77 2.87
CA GLY A 37 5.54 -9.87 3.42
C GLY A 37 5.24 -11.22 2.81
N ASN A 38 4.11 -11.35 2.11
CA ASN A 38 3.67 -12.66 1.63
C ASN A 38 3.62 -12.80 0.12
N VAL A 39 3.89 -11.73 -0.60
CA VAL A 39 3.91 -11.76 -2.04
C VAL A 39 5.29 -11.30 -2.47
N GLU A 40 5.84 -11.95 -3.48
CA GLU A 40 7.12 -11.52 -3.96
C GLU A 40 6.95 -10.18 -4.63
N CYS A 41 7.55 -9.16 -4.09
CA CYS A 41 7.38 -7.80 -4.59
C CYS A 41 8.68 -7.28 -5.15
N THR A 42 8.56 -6.52 -6.22
CA THR A 42 9.71 -5.76 -6.71
C THR A 42 9.97 -4.63 -5.73
N GLU A 43 11.09 -3.97 -5.91
CA GLU A 43 11.41 -2.83 -5.07
C GLU A 43 10.40 -1.72 -5.24
N ALA A 44 9.95 -1.49 -6.47
CA ALA A 44 8.96 -0.47 -6.73
C ALA A 44 7.62 -0.82 -6.08
N GLN A 45 7.24 -2.08 -6.11
CA GLN A 45 6.00 -2.50 -5.46
C GLN A 45 6.11 -2.36 -3.95
N ARG A 46 7.26 -2.70 -3.41
CA ARG A 46 7.47 -2.60 -1.97
C ARG A 46 7.38 -1.15 -1.52
N GLU A 47 7.95 -0.26 -2.31
CA GLU A 47 7.90 1.14 -1.98
C GLU A 47 6.47 1.66 -2.02
N TRP A 48 5.70 1.25 -3.04
CA TRP A 48 4.32 1.64 -3.13
C TRP A 48 3.52 1.15 -1.91
N LEU A 49 3.78 -0.09 -1.50
CA LEU A 49 3.08 -0.66 -0.35
C LEU A 49 3.40 0.08 0.94
N LEU A 50 4.65 0.49 1.10
CA LEU A 50 5.02 1.26 2.29
C LEU A 50 4.32 2.60 2.30
N LEU A 51 4.27 3.25 1.16
CA LEU A 51 3.60 4.54 1.07
C LEU A 51 2.10 4.39 1.29
N ARG A 52 1.53 3.33 0.77
CA ARG A 52 0.09 3.13 0.94
C ARG A 52 -0.26 2.81 2.39
N ARG A 53 0.59 2.02 3.02
CA ARG A 53 0.40 1.72 4.43
C ARG A 53 0.48 3.00 5.26
N ASN A 54 1.45 3.86 4.94
CA ASN A 54 1.59 5.13 5.66
C ASN A 54 0.38 6.01 5.43
N TYR A 55 -0.16 5.99 4.23
CA TYR A 55 -1.37 6.73 3.93
C TYR A 55 -2.53 6.28 4.84
N CYS A 56 -2.70 4.97 4.99
CA CYS A 56 -3.75 4.45 5.84
C CYS A 56 -3.55 4.87 7.30
N LEU A 57 -2.31 4.80 7.77
CA LEU A 57 -2.03 5.16 9.16
C LEU A 57 -2.28 6.65 9.42
N ALA A 58 -2.04 7.46 8.40
CA ALA A 58 -2.28 8.88 8.52
C ALA A 58 -3.77 9.20 8.71
N GLN A 59 -4.63 8.37 8.14
CA GLN A 59 -6.08 8.59 8.31
C GLN A 59 -6.49 8.35 9.76
N ILE A 60 -5.82 7.42 10.42
CA ILE A 60 -6.15 7.12 11.79
C ILE A 60 -5.74 8.21 12.73
N SER A 61 -4.60 8.81 12.49
CA SER A 61 -4.10 9.80 13.40
C SER A 61 -4.76 11.14 13.27
N SER A 62 -5.64 11.31 12.32
CA SER A 62 -6.30 12.56 12.17
C SER A 62 -7.22 12.78 13.33
N PRO A 63 -7.25 13.89 13.92
CA PRO A 63 -8.13 14.18 15.05
C PRO A 63 -9.59 14.24 14.66
#